data_b15c52284712d0e06146f3a24f7e958d
#
_entry.id   b15c52284712d0e06146f3a24f7e958d
#
_cell.length_a   1.000
_cell.length_b   1.000
_cell.length_c   1.000
_cell.angle_alpha   90.00
_cell.angle_beta   90.00
_cell.angle_gamma   90.00
#
_symmetry.space_group_name_H-M   'P 1'
#
loop_
_entity.id
_entity.type
_entity.pdbx_description
1 polymer ?
#
loop_
_entity_poly.entity_id
_entity_poly.type
_entity_poly.pdbx_seq_one_letter_code
_entity_poly.pdbx_strand_id
1 'polypeptide(L)'
;QIRSSAASDVYKRQDLPYYVDGQMANISKKGSFIGHHIMVPKRGIALHINAFNFPIWGMLEKIAVNLMAGVAAVVKPSEFTSYLTALMVKEIVNSKILPDGSLQLIPGLGRGLLDHLDHRDVVTFTGSAKTGKALKSHPNILDHSIPFNMEADSLNACVLGDDVEIDSDEFNLFIKEVYKEITVKAGQKCTAI
;
A
#
# COMPACT_ATOMS: atom_id res chain seq x y z
N GLN A 1 7.55 11.59 20.15
CA GLN A 1 8.46 11.02 19.11
C GLN A 1 7.86 9.72 18.62
N ILE A 2 7.15 9.81 17.51
CA ILE A 2 6.91 8.60 16.71
C ILE A 2 8.25 8.35 16.00
N ARG A 3 9.15 7.65 16.66
CA ARG A 3 10.23 6.97 15.94
C ARG A 3 9.52 5.89 15.15
N SER A 4 9.43 6.06 13.84
CA SER A 4 8.96 4.95 13.03
C SER A 4 9.93 3.79 13.32
N SER A 5 9.42 2.72 13.87
CA SER A 5 10.18 1.49 14.09
C SER A 5 10.93 1.08 12.82
N ALA A 6 10.36 1.35 11.66
CA ALA A 6 10.96 1.17 10.35
C ALA A 6 12.30 1.90 10.17
N ALA A 7 12.42 3.18 10.57
CA ALA A 7 13.68 3.92 10.39
C ALA A 7 14.81 3.42 11.30
N SER A 8 14.49 3.00 12.54
CA SER A 8 15.50 2.40 13.44
C SER A 8 15.92 1.00 12.98
N ASP A 9 15.04 0.28 12.31
CA ASP A 9 15.29 -1.05 11.79
C ASP A 9 16.19 -1.04 10.55
N VAL A 10 16.11 -0.01 9.71
CA VAL A 10 17.01 0.15 8.55
C VAL A 10 18.46 0.27 8.98
N TYR A 11 18.75 1.05 10.00
CA TYR A 11 20.12 1.20 10.52
C TYR A 11 20.68 -0.10 11.11
N LYS A 12 19.83 -0.95 11.68
CA LYS A 12 20.25 -2.22 12.27
C LYS A 12 20.43 -3.35 11.25
N ARG A 13 19.89 -3.18 10.04
CA ARG A 13 19.90 -4.21 8.98
C ARG A 13 21.06 -4.10 7.99
N GLN A 14 21.85 -3.05 8.04
CA GLN A 14 22.84 -2.74 7.00
C GLN A 14 23.94 -3.79 6.84
N ASP A 15 24.24 -4.57 7.87
CA ASP A 15 25.35 -5.51 7.86
C ASP A 15 24.95 -7.00 7.97
N LEU A 16 23.64 -7.30 8.05
CA LEU A 16 23.19 -8.69 8.18
C LEU A 16 22.27 -9.09 7.03
N PRO A 17 22.41 -10.31 6.49
CA PRO A 17 21.52 -10.82 5.45
C PRO A 17 20.10 -11.14 5.99
N TYR A 18 19.89 -11.04 7.28
CA TYR A 18 18.62 -11.25 7.98
C TYR A 18 18.53 -10.36 9.20
N TYR A 19 17.34 -10.14 9.66
CA TYR A 19 17.04 -9.39 10.88
C TYR A 19 16.45 -10.35 11.93
N VAL A 20 16.98 -10.28 13.15
CA VAL A 20 16.43 -10.99 14.30
C VAL A 20 15.41 -10.09 14.98
N ASP A 21 14.16 -10.52 15.05
CA ASP A 21 13.05 -9.77 15.61
C ASP A 21 12.67 -10.34 16.99
N GLY A 22 12.70 -9.46 18.00
CA GLY A 22 12.34 -9.82 19.37
C GLY A 22 13.37 -10.68 20.09
N GLN A 23 12.92 -11.25 21.21
CA GLN A 23 13.72 -12.13 22.05
C GLN A 23 13.42 -13.60 21.76
N MET A 24 14.37 -14.48 22.07
CA MET A 24 14.13 -15.92 22.05
C MET A 24 13.01 -16.28 23.03
N ALA A 25 12.06 -17.07 22.56
CA ALA A 25 10.95 -17.57 23.35
C ALA A 25 11.09 -19.07 23.62
N ASN A 26 10.90 -19.46 24.86
CA ASN A 26 10.76 -20.87 25.20
C ASN A 26 9.34 -21.33 24.88
N ILE A 27 9.20 -22.18 23.85
CA ILE A 27 7.92 -22.67 23.34
C ILE A 27 7.56 -24.07 23.89
N SER A 28 8.34 -24.60 24.80
CA SER A 28 8.05 -25.86 25.50
C SER A 28 8.09 -25.73 27.03
N LYS A 29 7.30 -26.55 27.73
CA LYS A 29 7.25 -26.55 29.20
C LYS A 29 8.60 -26.86 29.88
N LYS A 30 9.48 -27.58 29.20
CA LYS A 30 10.78 -28.04 29.73
C LYS A 30 11.99 -27.34 29.11
N GLY A 31 11.79 -26.27 28.33
CA GLY A 31 12.88 -25.54 27.69
C GLY A 31 13.60 -26.29 26.56
N SER A 32 13.03 -27.39 26.08
CA SER A 32 13.62 -28.19 25.00
C SER A 32 13.40 -27.64 23.59
N PHE A 33 12.49 -26.65 23.45
CA PHE A 33 12.20 -25.96 22.20
C PHE A 33 12.32 -24.45 22.37
N ILE A 34 13.15 -23.82 21.57
CA ILE A 34 13.36 -22.38 21.56
C ILE A 34 12.89 -21.84 20.21
N GLY A 35 12.03 -20.84 20.22
CA GLY A 35 11.58 -20.10 19.04
C GLY A 35 12.33 -18.78 18.90
N HIS A 36 12.70 -18.43 17.70
CA HIS A 36 13.30 -17.14 17.37
C HIS A 36 12.76 -16.66 16.01
N HIS A 37 12.34 -15.40 15.94
CA HIS A 37 11.89 -14.83 14.69
C HIS A 37 13.07 -14.27 13.90
N ILE A 38 13.21 -14.73 12.68
CA ILE A 38 14.22 -14.22 11.74
C ILE A 38 13.49 -13.67 10.53
N MET A 39 13.67 -12.39 10.26
CA MET A 39 13.12 -11.74 9.07
C MET A 39 14.18 -11.74 7.99
N VAL A 40 13.84 -12.29 6.83
CA VAL A 40 14.69 -12.33 5.63
C VAL A 40 14.01 -11.54 4.52
N PRO A 41 14.78 -10.90 3.60
CA PRO A 41 14.20 -10.26 2.43
C PRO A 41 13.36 -11.28 1.63
N LYS A 42 12.16 -10.86 1.26
CA LYS A 42 11.31 -11.68 0.39
C LYS A 42 11.89 -11.67 -1.02
N ARG A 43 11.95 -12.82 -1.67
CA ARG A 43 12.28 -12.92 -3.09
C ARG A 43 11.03 -12.65 -3.92
N GLY A 44 11.21 -12.22 -5.18
CA GLY A 44 10.11 -11.86 -6.08
C GLY A 44 9.90 -10.36 -6.17
N ILE A 45 8.74 -9.94 -6.62
CA ILE A 45 8.35 -8.55 -6.82
C ILE A 45 7.11 -8.17 -6.01
N ALA A 46 6.92 -6.87 -5.81
CA ALA A 46 5.67 -6.30 -5.34
C ALA A 46 4.97 -5.59 -6.52
N LEU A 47 3.86 -6.15 -6.98
CA LEU A 47 3.02 -5.52 -7.99
C LEU A 47 2.01 -4.59 -7.31
N HIS A 48 2.09 -3.30 -7.63
CA HIS A 48 1.20 -2.27 -7.09
C HIS A 48 0.23 -1.77 -8.16
N ILE A 49 -1.05 -2.11 -8.03
CA ILE A 49 -2.13 -1.64 -8.91
C ILE A 49 -2.83 -0.48 -8.21
N ASN A 50 -2.67 0.73 -8.71
CA ASN A 50 -3.03 1.95 -8.02
C ASN A 50 -4.25 2.64 -8.62
N ALA A 51 -5.01 3.35 -7.76
CA ALA A 51 -6.13 4.18 -8.14
C ALA A 51 -5.67 5.50 -8.81
N PHE A 52 -6.63 6.18 -9.45
CA PHE A 52 -6.35 7.42 -10.21
C PHE A 52 -6.24 8.66 -9.32
N ASN A 53 -6.90 8.68 -8.18
CA ASN A 53 -7.14 9.89 -7.40
C ASN A 53 -5.95 10.36 -6.55
N PHE A 54 -4.99 9.46 -6.25
CA PHE A 54 -3.73 9.77 -5.57
C PHE A 54 -2.55 9.10 -6.30
N PRO A 55 -2.22 9.52 -7.53
CA PRO A 55 -1.28 8.79 -8.40
C PRO A 55 0.15 8.74 -7.85
N ILE A 56 0.61 9.80 -7.17
CA ILE A 56 1.95 9.87 -6.59
C ILE A 56 1.95 9.31 -5.17
N TRP A 57 1.09 9.82 -4.29
CA TRP A 57 1.01 9.34 -2.92
C TRP A 57 0.75 7.84 -2.84
N GLY A 58 -0.30 7.36 -3.53
CA GLY A 58 -0.67 5.94 -3.50
C GLY A 58 0.40 5.01 -4.06
N MET A 59 1.30 5.51 -4.92
CA MET A 59 2.50 4.80 -5.31
C MET A 59 3.55 4.82 -4.19
N LEU A 60 3.89 6.01 -3.69
CA LEU A 60 5.01 6.18 -2.76
C LEU A 60 4.81 5.43 -1.44
N GLU A 61 3.61 5.46 -0.88
CA GLU A 61 3.30 4.74 0.37
C GLU A 61 3.52 3.23 0.26
N LYS A 62 3.26 2.65 -0.92
CA LYS A 62 3.42 1.21 -1.19
C LYS A 62 4.86 0.84 -1.50
N ILE A 63 5.48 1.55 -2.45
CA ILE A 63 6.86 1.24 -2.84
C ILE A 63 7.85 1.45 -1.70
N ALA A 64 7.62 2.41 -0.80
CA ALA A 64 8.49 2.65 0.34
C ALA A 64 8.59 1.41 1.24
N VAL A 65 7.48 0.74 1.48
CA VAL A 65 7.44 -0.46 2.35
C VAL A 65 8.18 -1.63 1.71
N ASN A 66 7.89 -1.95 0.45
CA ASN A 66 8.50 -3.11 -0.18
C ASN A 66 9.98 -2.89 -0.53
N LEU A 67 10.38 -1.69 -0.96
CA LEU A 67 11.79 -1.38 -1.22
C LEU A 67 12.63 -1.45 0.05
N MET A 68 12.08 -0.98 1.19
CA MET A 68 12.74 -1.15 2.49
C MET A 68 12.83 -2.61 2.92
N ALA A 69 11.90 -3.45 2.51
CA ALA A 69 11.95 -4.90 2.73
C ALA A 69 12.88 -5.64 1.74
N GLY A 70 13.55 -4.92 0.84
CA GLY A 70 14.46 -5.50 -0.16
C GLY A 70 13.74 -6.12 -1.36
N VAL A 71 12.48 -5.77 -1.61
CA VAL A 71 11.65 -6.31 -2.70
C VAL A 71 11.50 -5.27 -3.79
N ALA A 72 11.77 -5.64 -5.05
CA ALA A 72 11.58 -4.75 -6.18
C ALA A 72 10.09 -4.43 -6.40
N ALA A 73 9.82 -3.21 -6.84
CA ALA A 73 8.48 -2.70 -7.08
C ALA A 73 8.16 -2.63 -8.59
N VAL A 74 7.01 -3.17 -8.97
CA VAL A 74 6.40 -2.96 -10.28
C VAL A 74 5.11 -2.20 -10.09
N VAL A 75 5.03 -0.99 -10.62
CA VAL A 75 3.88 -0.11 -10.44
C VAL A 75 3.02 -0.09 -11.70
N LYS A 76 1.76 -0.42 -11.54
CA LYS A 76 0.70 -0.28 -12.56
C LYS A 76 -0.22 0.87 -12.12
N PRO A 77 -0.01 2.10 -12.59
CA PRO A 77 -0.88 3.23 -12.27
C PRO A 77 -2.23 3.14 -12.97
N SER A 78 -3.20 3.91 -12.52
CA SER A 78 -4.40 4.16 -13.30
C SER A 78 -4.06 4.85 -14.61
N GLU A 79 -4.74 4.48 -15.69
CA GLU A 79 -4.52 5.04 -17.02
C GLU A 79 -4.77 6.55 -17.08
N PHE A 80 -5.76 7.04 -16.33
CA PHE A 80 -6.15 8.45 -16.32
C PHE A 80 -5.07 9.40 -15.78
N THR A 81 -4.22 8.91 -14.89
CA THR A 81 -3.21 9.73 -14.19
C THR A 81 -1.80 9.15 -14.30
N SER A 82 -1.61 8.18 -15.19
CA SER A 82 -0.33 7.47 -15.37
C SER A 82 0.85 8.40 -15.70
N TYR A 83 0.59 9.52 -16.38
CA TYR A 83 1.62 10.49 -16.73
C TYR A 83 2.29 11.12 -15.52
N LEU A 84 1.53 11.40 -14.44
CA LEU A 84 2.07 11.94 -13.19
C LEU A 84 2.97 10.90 -12.50
N THR A 85 2.51 9.66 -12.45
CA THR A 85 3.29 8.55 -11.90
C THR A 85 4.57 8.32 -12.71
N ALA A 86 4.47 8.40 -14.04
CA ALA A 86 5.64 8.23 -14.92
C ALA A 86 6.70 9.32 -14.72
N LEU A 87 6.29 10.57 -14.55
CA LEU A 87 7.21 11.66 -14.23
C LEU A 87 7.93 11.41 -12.89
N MET A 88 7.19 11.04 -11.84
CA MET A 88 7.78 10.76 -10.53
C MET A 88 8.74 9.58 -10.58
N VAL A 89 8.37 8.47 -11.24
CA VAL A 89 9.25 7.30 -11.40
C VAL A 89 10.52 7.68 -12.16
N LYS A 90 10.40 8.49 -13.21
CA LYS A 90 11.55 9.00 -13.96
C LYS A 90 12.52 9.79 -13.07
N GLU A 91 11.99 10.69 -12.22
CA GLU A 91 12.82 11.45 -11.29
C GLU A 91 13.52 10.55 -10.25
N ILE A 92 12.79 9.58 -9.69
CA ILE A 92 13.36 8.62 -8.73
C ILE A 92 14.49 7.81 -9.40
N VAL A 93 14.26 7.27 -10.59
CA VAL A 93 15.27 6.47 -11.32
C VAL A 93 16.48 7.32 -11.71
N ASN A 94 16.25 8.55 -12.17
CA ASN A 94 17.33 9.48 -12.54
C ASN A 94 18.19 9.91 -11.36
N SER A 95 17.62 9.98 -10.16
CA SER A 95 18.33 10.36 -8.94
C SER A 95 19.36 9.33 -8.48
N LYS A 96 19.28 8.09 -9.00
CA LYS A 96 20.15 6.96 -8.64
C LYS A 96 20.19 6.61 -7.15
N ILE A 97 19.16 7.00 -6.39
CA ILE A 97 19.02 6.63 -4.97
C ILE A 97 18.62 5.18 -4.77
N LEU A 98 18.06 4.54 -5.80
CA LEU A 98 17.68 3.14 -5.80
C LEU A 98 18.58 2.33 -6.73
N PRO A 99 18.86 1.06 -6.40
CA PRO A 99 19.51 0.15 -7.32
C PRO A 99 18.75 0.01 -8.65
N ASP A 100 19.46 -0.21 -9.73
CA ASP A 100 18.84 -0.38 -11.05
C ASP A 100 17.88 -1.58 -11.03
N GLY A 101 16.67 -1.37 -11.61
CA GLY A 101 15.61 -2.38 -11.65
C GLY A 101 14.73 -2.48 -10.39
N SER A 102 15.08 -1.79 -9.31
CA SER A 102 14.28 -1.84 -8.07
C SER A 102 12.88 -1.23 -8.21
N LEU A 103 12.72 -0.26 -9.10
CA LEU A 103 11.44 0.40 -9.38
C LEU A 103 11.17 0.39 -10.88
N GLN A 104 10.04 -0.21 -11.26
CA GLN A 104 9.60 -0.30 -12.64
C GLN A 104 8.15 0.18 -12.78
N LEU A 105 7.80 0.70 -13.94
CA LEU A 105 6.47 1.21 -14.26
C LEU A 105 5.90 0.51 -15.49
N ILE A 106 4.67 0.04 -15.37
CA ILE A 106 3.90 -0.53 -16.50
C ILE A 106 2.66 0.35 -16.71
N PRO A 107 2.69 1.31 -17.63
CA PRO A 107 1.51 2.08 -18.00
C PRO A 107 0.52 1.24 -18.83
N GLY A 108 -0.73 1.65 -18.85
CA GLY A 108 -1.76 1.00 -19.65
C GLY A 108 -2.61 -0.02 -18.88
N LEU A 109 -3.34 -0.87 -19.58
CA LEU A 109 -4.39 -1.73 -19.04
C LEU A 109 -3.91 -2.82 -18.08
N GLY A 110 -2.66 -3.25 -18.17
CA GLY A 110 -2.09 -4.27 -17.29
C GLY A 110 -2.71 -5.67 -17.45
N ARG A 111 -3.36 -5.94 -18.59
CA ARG A 111 -3.92 -7.28 -18.88
C ARG A 111 -2.80 -8.32 -18.90
N GLY A 112 -3.05 -9.47 -18.28
CA GLY A 112 -2.08 -10.56 -18.23
C GLY A 112 -0.94 -10.38 -17.20
N LEU A 113 -0.84 -9.26 -16.49
CA LEU A 113 0.21 -9.08 -15.47
C LEU A 113 0.16 -10.14 -14.37
N LEU A 114 -1.03 -10.51 -13.94
CA LEU A 114 -1.20 -11.50 -12.89
C LEU A 114 -0.78 -12.91 -13.30
N ASP A 115 -0.77 -13.22 -14.61
CA ASP A 115 -0.37 -14.54 -15.14
C ASP A 115 1.12 -14.81 -14.95
N HIS A 116 1.93 -13.77 -14.75
CA HIS A 116 3.38 -13.86 -14.60
C HIS A 116 3.86 -13.94 -13.14
N LEU A 117 2.95 -13.87 -12.18
CA LEU A 117 3.29 -13.87 -10.77
C LEU A 117 3.32 -15.29 -10.18
N ASP A 118 4.10 -15.47 -9.12
CA ASP A 118 4.13 -16.72 -8.36
C ASP A 118 4.09 -16.48 -6.83
N HIS A 119 4.21 -17.54 -6.04
CA HIS A 119 4.16 -17.52 -4.58
C HIS A 119 5.22 -16.62 -3.90
N ARG A 120 6.24 -16.18 -4.62
CA ARG A 120 7.28 -15.27 -4.14
C ARG A 120 6.85 -13.82 -4.21
N ASP A 121 5.88 -13.52 -5.06
CA ASP A 121 5.41 -12.17 -5.33
C ASP A 121 4.34 -11.72 -4.34
N VAL A 122 4.03 -10.44 -4.38
CA VAL A 122 2.92 -9.85 -3.62
C VAL A 122 2.18 -8.84 -4.48
N VAL A 123 0.86 -8.80 -4.35
CA VAL A 123 0.01 -7.83 -5.03
C VAL A 123 -0.61 -6.89 -4.02
N THR A 124 -0.58 -5.59 -4.31
CA THR A 124 -1.39 -4.60 -3.62
C THR A 124 -2.31 -3.91 -4.63
N PHE A 125 -3.54 -3.71 -4.25
CA PHE A 125 -4.56 -3.07 -5.07
C PHE A 125 -5.24 -1.95 -4.30
N THR A 126 -5.43 -0.80 -4.93
CA THR A 126 -6.31 0.27 -4.46
C THR A 126 -7.26 0.67 -5.58
N GLY A 127 -8.57 0.61 -5.32
CA GLY A 127 -9.59 0.95 -6.31
C GLY A 127 -10.98 0.49 -5.90
N SER A 128 -11.84 0.18 -6.86
CA SER A 128 -13.20 -0.29 -6.58
C SER A 128 -13.23 -1.74 -6.05
N ALA A 129 -14.13 -2.03 -5.14
CA ALA A 129 -14.33 -3.39 -4.62
C ALA A 129 -14.64 -4.40 -5.74
N LYS A 130 -15.38 -3.99 -6.78
CA LYS A 130 -15.67 -4.84 -7.93
C LYS A 130 -14.39 -5.29 -8.63
N THR A 131 -13.49 -4.37 -8.94
CA THR A 131 -12.22 -4.67 -9.58
C THR A 131 -11.29 -5.47 -8.65
N GLY A 132 -11.20 -5.04 -7.38
CA GLY A 132 -10.37 -5.74 -6.39
C GLY A 132 -10.78 -7.20 -6.20
N LYS A 133 -12.08 -7.47 -6.11
CA LYS A 133 -12.61 -8.85 -6.03
C LYS A 133 -12.25 -9.66 -7.27
N ALA A 134 -12.42 -9.09 -8.47
CA ALA A 134 -12.08 -9.78 -9.71
C ALA A 134 -10.59 -10.13 -9.80
N LEU A 135 -9.71 -9.20 -9.43
CA LEU A 135 -8.27 -9.44 -9.40
C LEU A 135 -7.88 -10.46 -8.32
N LYS A 136 -8.45 -10.36 -7.12
CA LYS A 136 -8.16 -11.28 -6.02
C LYS A 136 -8.63 -12.71 -6.32
N SER A 137 -9.69 -12.85 -7.12
CA SER A 137 -10.23 -14.15 -7.56
C SER A 137 -9.55 -14.70 -8.81
N HIS A 138 -8.47 -14.06 -9.29
CA HIS A 138 -7.74 -14.52 -10.45
C HIS A 138 -7.15 -15.93 -10.19
N PRO A 139 -7.29 -16.90 -11.12
CA PRO A 139 -6.81 -18.25 -10.89
C PRO A 139 -5.36 -18.32 -10.40
N ASN A 140 -4.46 -17.60 -11.04
CA ASN A 140 -3.04 -17.59 -10.67
C ASN A 140 -2.78 -17.07 -9.24
N ILE A 141 -3.58 -16.10 -8.76
CA ILE A 141 -3.51 -15.62 -7.37
C ILE A 141 -3.89 -16.71 -6.39
N LEU A 142 -4.95 -17.47 -6.70
CA LEU A 142 -5.44 -18.54 -5.85
C LEU A 142 -4.53 -19.76 -5.88
N ASP A 143 -4.17 -20.22 -7.07
CA ASP A 143 -3.39 -21.46 -7.29
C ASP A 143 -1.99 -21.36 -6.68
N HIS A 144 -1.38 -20.18 -6.73
CA HIS A 144 -0.05 -19.93 -6.16
C HIS A 144 -0.06 -19.29 -4.76
N SER A 145 -1.26 -19.13 -4.16
CA SER A 145 -1.40 -18.51 -2.83
C SER A 145 -0.67 -17.16 -2.71
N ILE A 146 -0.77 -16.33 -3.76
CA ILE A 146 -0.08 -15.04 -3.82
C ILE A 146 -0.72 -14.08 -2.80
N PRO A 147 0.05 -13.50 -1.88
CA PRO A 147 -0.45 -12.50 -0.96
C PRO A 147 -1.07 -11.31 -1.70
N PHE A 148 -2.33 -11.03 -1.43
CA PHE A 148 -3.10 -9.96 -2.08
C PHE A 148 -3.69 -9.01 -1.04
N ASN A 149 -3.14 -7.81 -0.94
CA ASN A 149 -3.65 -6.74 -0.10
C ASN A 149 -4.60 -5.84 -0.91
N MET A 150 -5.81 -5.66 -0.43
CA MET A 150 -6.85 -4.90 -1.11
C MET A 150 -7.35 -3.75 -0.24
N GLU A 151 -7.16 -2.54 -0.71
CA GLU A 151 -7.84 -1.34 -0.24
C GLU A 151 -8.91 -0.96 -1.27
N ALA A 152 -10.17 -1.09 -0.90
CA ALA A 152 -11.26 -0.93 -1.87
C ALA A 152 -12.42 -0.16 -1.28
N ASP A 153 -12.92 0.78 -2.06
CA ASP A 153 -14.03 1.67 -1.71
C ASP A 153 -13.75 2.47 -0.42
N SER A 154 -14.77 3.11 0.12
CA SER A 154 -14.71 3.77 1.43
C SER A 154 -16.09 3.78 2.06
N LEU A 155 -16.13 3.72 3.39
CA LEU A 155 -17.33 3.78 4.20
C LEU A 155 -17.15 4.86 5.26
N ASN A 156 -17.18 6.12 4.83
CA ASN A 156 -17.11 7.26 5.73
C ASN A 156 -18.51 7.74 6.06
N ALA A 157 -18.69 8.20 7.27
CA ALA A 157 -19.96 8.76 7.72
C ALA A 157 -19.72 10.09 8.45
N CYS A 158 -20.61 11.03 8.21
CA CYS A 158 -20.70 12.25 8.99
C CYS A 158 -22.14 12.31 9.53
N VAL A 159 -22.30 12.21 10.83
CA VAL A 159 -23.61 12.14 11.49
C VAL A 159 -23.83 13.37 12.34
N LEU A 160 -24.92 14.08 12.07
CA LEU A 160 -25.38 15.18 12.91
C LEU A 160 -26.26 14.59 14.02
N GLY A 161 -26.00 14.98 15.27
CA GLY A 161 -26.82 14.58 16.42
C GLY A 161 -28.22 15.20 16.33
N ASP A 162 -29.20 14.56 16.91
CA ASP A 162 -30.59 15.01 16.92
C ASP A 162 -30.85 16.18 17.88
N ASP A 163 -29.89 16.47 18.74
CA ASP A 163 -29.86 17.58 19.68
C ASP A 163 -29.27 18.89 19.11
N VAL A 164 -28.80 18.85 17.85
CA VAL A 164 -28.20 20.03 17.19
C VAL A 164 -29.28 20.93 16.60
N GLU A 165 -29.31 22.18 17.06
CA GLU A 165 -30.22 23.19 16.55
C GLU A 165 -29.78 23.73 15.18
N ILE A 166 -30.73 24.02 14.31
CA ILE A 166 -30.48 24.67 13.02
C ILE A 166 -29.87 26.05 13.30
N ASP A 167 -28.85 26.41 12.51
CA ASP A 167 -28.09 27.68 12.63
C ASP A 167 -27.18 27.75 13.87
N SER A 168 -27.06 26.70 14.66
CA SER A 168 -26.00 26.62 15.69
C SER A 168 -24.60 26.56 15.07
N ASP A 169 -23.56 26.81 15.87
CA ASP A 169 -22.17 26.70 15.42
C ASP A 169 -21.83 25.29 14.97
N GLU A 170 -22.35 24.27 15.64
CA GLU A 170 -22.20 22.86 15.30
C GLU A 170 -22.85 22.53 13.96
N PHE A 171 -24.07 23.04 13.73
CA PHE A 171 -24.77 22.85 12.45
C PHE A 171 -23.99 23.51 11.31
N ASN A 172 -23.57 24.73 11.49
CA ASN A 172 -22.79 25.46 10.48
C ASN A 172 -21.45 24.78 10.18
N LEU A 173 -20.77 24.24 11.19
CA LEU A 173 -19.54 23.48 11.03
C LEU A 173 -19.81 22.19 10.24
N PHE A 174 -20.87 21.46 10.57
CA PHE A 174 -21.28 20.26 9.85
C PHE A 174 -21.51 20.55 8.35
N ILE A 175 -22.32 21.56 8.03
CA ILE A 175 -22.58 21.95 6.63
C ILE A 175 -21.29 22.31 5.90
N LYS A 176 -20.41 23.06 6.55
CA LYS A 176 -19.12 23.45 5.98
C LYS A 176 -18.23 22.27 5.66
N GLU A 177 -18.14 21.28 6.56
CA GLU A 177 -17.31 20.10 6.35
C GLU A 177 -17.92 19.18 5.28
N VAL A 178 -19.24 18.97 5.27
CA VAL A 178 -19.92 18.21 4.20
C VAL A 178 -19.71 18.86 2.84
N TYR A 179 -19.88 20.19 2.77
CA TYR A 179 -19.62 20.93 1.53
C TYR A 179 -18.17 20.77 1.03
N LYS A 180 -17.21 20.86 1.94
CA LYS A 180 -15.78 20.66 1.63
C LYS A 180 -15.50 19.25 1.13
N GLU A 181 -16.11 18.22 1.76
CA GLU A 181 -15.93 16.83 1.34
C GLU A 181 -16.49 16.56 -0.06
N ILE A 182 -17.61 17.19 -0.42
CA ILE A 182 -18.21 17.07 -1.76
C ILE A 182 -17.39 17.83 -2.83
N THR A 183 -16.87 19.00 -2.49
CA THR A 183 -16.27 19.90 -3.47
C THR A 183 -14.77 19.70 -3.68
N VAL A 184 -14.02 19.39 -2.64
CA VAL A 184 -12.57 19.18 -2.75
C VAL A 184 -12.30 17.94 -3.58
N LYS A 185 -11.52 18.08 -4.66
CA LYS A 185 -11.23 17.04 -5.65
C LYS A 185 -12.51 16.44 -6.26
N ALA A 186 -13.62 17.20 -6.30
CA ALA A 186 -14.94 16.71 -6.72
C ALA A 186 -15.37 15.42 -5.98
N GLY A 187 -15.06 15.30 -4.69
CA GLY A 187 -15.33 14.12 -3.88
C GLY A 187 -14.50 12.87 -4.22
N GLN A 188 -13.54 12.97 -5.14
CA GLN A 188 -12.73 11.82 -5.59
C GLN A 188 -11.58 11.53 -4.62
N LYS A 189 -11.94 11.17 -3.40
CA LYS A 189 -11.00 10.81 -2.32
C LYS A 189 -11.60 9.74 -1.42
N CYS A 190 -10.76 8.89 -0.85
CA CYS A 190 -11.19 7.81 0.04
C CYS A 190 -11.78 8.34 1.37
N THR A 191 -11.54 9.59 1.71
CA THR A 191 -12.08 10.26 2.90
C THR A 191 -13.39 11.00 2.66
N ALA A 192 -13.93 11.01 1.44
CA ALA A 192 -15.23 11.62 1.13
C ALA A 192 -16.35 10.89 1.85
N ILE A 193 -17.32 11.66 2.38
CA ILE A 193 -18.53 11.22 3.09
C ILE A 193 -19.74 11.32 2.18
#